data_9386810782877dd6ce06ea02ac9cc937
#
_entry.id   9386810782877dd6ce06ea02ac9cc937
#
_cell.length_a   1.000
_cell.length_b   1.000
_cell.length_c   1.000
_cell.angle_alpha   90.00
_cell.angle_beta   90.00
_cell.angle_gamma   90.00
#
_symmetry.space_group_name_H-M   'P 1'
#
loop_
_entity.id
_entity.type
_entity.pdbx_description
1 polymer ?
#
loop_
_entity_poly.entity_id
_entity_poly.type
_entity_poly.pdbx_seq_one_letter_code
_entity_poly.pdbx_strand_id
1 'polypeptide(L)' 'MKISARNVLKGKVTKVTHGAVNSEVVVQLPGGVEIISIITKKSARGLTLSKGKEVYAIIKASNVMIATD' A
#
# COMPACT_ATOMS: atom_id res chain seq x y z
N MET A 1 11.20 11.97 2.80
CA MET A 1 10.76 11.57 1.46
C MET A 1 10.13 12.76 0.75
N LYS A 2 10.59 13.05 -0.45
CA LYS A 2 9.98 14.09 -1.30
C LYS A 2 9.38 13.42 -2.52
N ILE A 3 8.10 13.66 -2.75
CA ILE A 3 7.36 13.03 -3.84
C ILE A 3 6.26 13.98 -4.33
N SER A 4 5.94 13.91 -5.62
CA SER A 4 4.91 14.76 -6.23
C SER A 4 3.49 14.29 -5.91
N ALA A 5 3.31 13.04 -5.48
CA ALA A 5 1.99 12.52 -5.12
C ALA A 5 1.39 13.31 -3.96
N ARG A 6 0.07 13.56 -4.04
CA ARG A 6 -0.66 14.32 -3.03
C ARG A 6 -1.31 13.43 -1.96
N ASN A 7 -1.56 12.16 -2.30
CA ASN A 7 -2.14 11.19 -1.37
C ASN A 7 -1.04 10.30 -0.83
N VAL A 8 -0.53 10.65 0.33
CA VAL A 8 0.52 9.90 1.02
C VAL A 8 -0.02 9.53 2.40
N LEU A 9 -0.27 8.24 2.60
CA LEU A 9 -0.97 7.73 3.77
C LEU A 9 -0.03 6.81 4.55
N LYS A 10 0.32 7.19 5.75
CA LYS A 10 1.16 6.36 6.62
C LYS A 10 0.31 5.27 7.27
N GLY A 11 0.80 4.05 7.24
CA GLY A 11 0.12 2.91 7.85
C GLY A 11 1.07 1.78 8.16
N LYS A 12 0.48 0.64 8.54
CA LYS A 12 1.24 -0.58 8.85
C LYS A 12 0.80 -1.72 7.95
N VAL A 13 1.75 -2.50 7.48
CA VAL A 13 1.47 -3.72 6.75
C VAL A 13 0.83 -4.73 7.71
N THR A 14 -0.35 -5.24 7.35
CA THR A 14 -1.03 -6.28 8.13
C THR A 14 -0.93 -7.65 7.47
N LYS A 15 -0.74 -7.69 6.16
CA LYS A 15 -0.65 -8.95 5.42
C LYS A 15 0.12 -8.75 4.12
N VAL A 16 0.96 -9.71 3.79
CA VAL A 16 1.63 -9.82 2.49
C VAL A 16 1.36 -11.21 1.94
N THR A 17 0.78 -11.27 0.75
CA THR A 17 0.51 -12.55 0.07
C THR A 17 1.27 -12.56 -1.25
N HIS A 18 2.26 -13.43 -1.34
CA HIS A 18 3.06 -13.56 -2.55
C HIS A 18 2.40 -14.48 -3.56
N GLY A 19 2.25 -13.99 -4.79
CA GLY A 19 1.91 -14.79 -5.95
C GLY A 19 3.17 -15.17 -6.73
N ALA A 20 2.99 -15.64 -7.95
CA ALA A 20 4.12 -16.03 -8.81
C ALA A 20 4.95 -14.80 -9.22
N VAL A 21 4.31 -13.71 -9.59
CA VAL A 21 4.94 -12.47 -10.09
C VAL A 21 4.61 -11.28 -9.23
N ASN A 22 3.38 -11.19 -8.75
CA ASN A 22 2.89 -10.08 -7.96
C ASN A 22 2.67 -10.48 -6.50
N SER A 23 2.62 -9.47 -5.64
CA SER A 23 2.28 -9.63 -4.23
C SER A 23 1.15 -8.67 -3.88
N GLU A 24 0.20 -9.17 -3.08
CA GLU A 24 -0.83 -8.34 -2.49
C GLU A 24 -0.36 -7.89 -1.12
N VAL A 25 -0.40 -6.59 -0.89
CA VAL A 25 0.01 -5.99 0.39
C VAL A 25 -1.19 -5.25 0.97
N VAL A 26 -1.56 -5.60 2.18
CA VAL A 26 -2.63 -4.91 2.90
C VAL A 26 -1.99 -3.95 3.90
N VAL A 27 -2.34 -2.68 3.78
CA VAL A 27 -1.85 -1.62 4.67
C VAL A 27 -3.01 -1.08 5.48
N GLN A 28 -2.89 -1.16 6.80
CA GLN A 28 -3.89 -0.60 7.70
C GLN A 28 -3.52 0.83 8.08
N LEU A 29 -4.45 1.74 7.85
CA LEU A 29 -4.31 3.14 8.22
C LEU A 29 -4.80 3.37 9.66
N PRO A 30 -4.41 4.48 10.31
CA PRO A 30 -5.01 4.87 11.59
C PRO A 30 -6.54 4.91 11.49
N GLY A 31 -7.23 4.35 12.46
CA GLY A 31 -8.68 4.23 12.44
C GLY A 31 -9.19 2.91 11.86
N GLY A 32 -8.31 2.06 11.34
CA GLY A 32 -8.65 0.71 10.90
C GLY A 32 -8.97 0.54 9.43
N VAL A 33 -9.01 1.62 8.65
CA VAL A 33 -9.21 1.54 7.19
C VAL A 33 -8.04 0.79 6.55
N GLU A 34 -8.34 -0.12 5.64
CA GLU A 34 -7.32 -0.89 4.92
C GLU A 34 -7.21 -0.45 3.47
N ILE A 35 -5.98 -0.32 3.01
CA ILE A 35 -5.64 -0.09 1.60
C ILE A 35 -5.00 -1.36 1.08
N ILE A 36 -5.47 -1.82 -0.08
CA ILE A 36 -4.93 -3.01 -0.73
C ILE A 36 -4.07 -2.57 -1.91
N SER A 37 -2.85 -3.06 -1.95
CA SER A 37 -1.89 -2.75 -3.00
C SER A 37 -1.45 -4.03 -3.69
N ILE A 38 -1.36 -3.99 -5.01
CA ILE A 38 -0.75 -5.04 -5.81
C ILE A 38 0.53 -4.47 -6.41
N ILE A 39 1.65 -5.02 -6.01
CA ILE A 39 2.97 -4.66 -6.52
C ILE A 39 3.70 -5.92 -6.96
N THR A 40 4.81 -5.76 -7.66
CA THR A 40 5.61 -6.93 -8.05
C THR A 40 6.20 -7.58 -6.80
N LYS A 41 6.33 -8.91 -6.85
CA LYS A 41 6.99 -9.68 -5.80
C LYS A 41 8.42 -9.16 -5.57
N LYS A 42 9.11 -8.80 -6.65
CA LYS A 42 10.44 -8.21 -6.59
C LYS A 42 10.44 -6.91 -5.78
N SER A 43 9.47 -6.03 -6.02
CA SER A 43 9.33 -4.77 -5.27
C SER A 43 9.01 -5.02 -3.79
N ALA A 44 8.09 -5.96 -3.52
CA ALA A 44 7.74 -6.31 -2.14
C ALA A 44 8.96 -6.81 -1.36
N ARG A 45 9.79 -7.63 -2.00
CA ARG A 45 11.04 -8.13 -1.41
C ARG A 45 12.08 -7.03 -1.26
N GLY A 46 12.23 -6.19 -2.28
CA GLY A 46 13.17 -5.06 -2.25
C GLY A 46 12.88 -4.07 -1.15
N LEU A 47 11.59 -3.85 -0.84
CA LEU A 47 11.15 -2.99 0.25
C LEU A 47 11.12 -3.73 1.59
N THR A 48 11.42 -5.00 1.61
CA THR A 48 11.43 -5.84 2.82
C THR A 48 10.10 -5.78 3.55
N LEU A 49 9.00 -5.92 2.81
CA LEU A 49 7.66 -5.82 3.40
C LEU A 49 7.33 -7.05 4.21
N SER A 50 6.88 -6.84 5.43
CA SER A 50 6.42 -7.87 6.35
C SER A 50 5.39 -7.29 7.29
N LYS A 51 4.59 -8.17 7.91
CA LYS A 51 3.57 -7.77 8.88
C LYS A 51 4.19 -6.91 9.97
N GLY A 52 3.56 -5.78 10.26
CA GLY A 52 3.97 -4.83 11.29
C GLY A 52 4.88 -3.71 10.81
N LYS A 53 5.41 -3.79 9.59
CA LYS A 53 6.27 -2.74 9.06
C LYS A 53 5.48 -1.47 8.78
N GLU A 54 6.02 -0.33 9.19
CA GLU A 54 5.46 0.97 8.84
C GLU A 54 5.82 1.32 7.40
N VAL A 55 4.82 1.76 6.64
CA VAL A 55 4.95 2.09 5.23
C VAL A 55 4.12 3.31 4.89
N TYR A 56 4.32 3.84 3.70
CA TYR A 56 3.46 4.86 3.11
C TYR A 56 2.72 4.24 1.93
N ALA A 57 1.38 4.38 1.91
CA ALA A 57 0.58 4.10 0.74
C ALA A 57 0.46 5.39 -0.06
N ILE A 58 0.92 5.36 -1.30
CA ILE A 58 1.00 6.54 -2.17
C ILE A 58 0.04 6.33 -3.32
N ILE A 59 -0.92 7.24 -3.49
CA ILE A 59 -1.96 7.10 -4.50
C ILE A 59 -1.96 8.34 -5.38
N LYS A 60 -1.72 8.14 -6.67
CA LYS A 60 -1.81 9.23 -7.63
C LYS A 60 -3.23 9.77 -7.66
N ALA A 61 -3.38 11.09 -7.54
CA ALA A 61 -4.71 11.73 -7.45
C ALA A 61 -5.63 11.36 -8.59
N SER A 62 -5.11 11.23 -9.80
CA SER A 62 -5.90 10.83 -10.97
C SER A 62 -6.41 9.38 -10.94
N ASN A 63 -5.94 8.56 -10.00
CA ASN A 63 -6.37 7.17 -9.83
C ASN A 63 -7.40 7.00 -8.71
N VAL A 64 -7.76 8.05 -8.02
CA VAL A 64 -8.76 7.99 -6.96
C VAL A 64 -10.14 8.19 -7.56
N MET A 65 -10.99 7.19 -7.37
CA MET A 65 -12.38 7.23 -7.84
C MET A 65 -13.30 7.64 -6.70
N ILE A 66 -14.43 8.25 -7.04
CA ILE A 66 -15.40 8.74 -6.07
C ILE A 66 -16.72 8.00 -6.28
N ALA A 67 -17.38 7.64 -5.20
CA ALA A 67 -18.71 7.07 -5.21
C ALA A 67 -19.59 7.77 -4.16
N THR A 68 -20.88 7.80 -4.40
CA THR A 68 -21.91 8.24 -3.41
C THR A 68 -23.05 7.23 -3.41
N ASP A 69 -23.86 7.27 -2.38
CA ASP A 69 -25.13 6.52 -2.35
C ASP A 69 -26.25 7.26 -3.08
#